data_7236e06ef7eaaef3770eb87ccb785e51
#
_entry.id   7236e06ef7eaaef3770eb87ccb785e51
#
_cell.length_a   1.000
_cell.length_b   1.000
_cell.length_c   1.000
_cell.angle_alpha   90.00
_cell.angle_beta   90.00
_cell.angle_gamma   90.00
#
_symmetry.space_group_name_H-M   'P 1'
#
loop_
_entity.id
_entity.type
_entity.pdbx_description
1 polymer ?
#
loop_
_entity_poly.entity_id
_entity_poly.type
_entity_poly.pdbx_seq_one_letter_code
_entity_poly.pdbx_strand_id
1 'polypeptide(L)'
;MIFTESTALENQKSDTPKLSLQYEQIATDTHTLRSLDWDRSRFDIEFGLRNGTTYNSFLIKGKKTALIDTSHLKFKNIWFEKLRQEINPTEIDYLIVSHTEPDHSGLIKYLIDLNPNIEIVASKVAIKFLEDQIHQPFKSRAVKSGEDLN
;
A
#
# COMPACT_ATOMS: atom_id res chain seq x y z
N MET A 1 -46.68 24.87 33.61
CA MET A 1 -45.85 24.96 32.39
C MET A 1 -44.55 24.27 32.64
N ILE A 2 -44.39 23.08 32.09
CA ILE A 2 -43.18 22.27 32.25
C ILE A 2 -42.51 22.30 30.89
N PHE A 3 -41.35 22.95 30.79
CA PHE A 3 -40.50 22.91 29.60
C PHE A 3 -39.65 21.65 29.67
N THR A 4 -39.91 20.72 28.79
CA THR A 4 -39.04 19.56 28.55
C THR A 4 -37.92 20.00 27.60
N GLU A 5 -36.72 20.11 28.13
CA GLU A 5 -35.50 20.22 27.32
C GLU A 5 -35.26 18.89 26.59
N SER A 6 -35.36 18.95 25.26
CA SER A 6 -34.96 17.89 24.37
C SER A 6 -33.43 17.95 24.23
N THR A 7 -32.72 17.07 24.91
CA THR A 7 -31.29 16.85 24.70
C THR A 7 -31.08 16.19 23.34
N ALA A 8 -30.67 16.99 22.37
CA ALA A 8 -30.13 16.49 21.11
C ALA A 8 -28.82 15.74 21.41
N LEU A 9 -28.86 14.43 21.30
CA LEU A 9 -27.65 13.61 21.24
C LEU A 9 -26.92 13.94 19.91
N GLU A 10 -25.97 14.84 19.99
CA GLU A 10 -24.97 15.04 18.91
C GLU A 10 -24.21 13.75 18.74
N ASN A 11 -24.44 13.07 17.62
CA ASN A 11 -23.60 11.99 17.13
C ASN A 11 -22.21 12.55 16.86
N GLN A 12 -21.31 12.49 17.84
CA GLN A 12 -19.89 12.69 17.62
C GLN A 12 -19.41 11.56 16.70
N LYS A 13 -19.32 11.83 15.40
CA LYS A 13 -18.51 11.03 14.49
C LYS A 13 -17.11 10.98 15.08
N SER A 14 -16.61 9.78 15.41
CA SER A 14 -15.23 9.61 15.82
C SER A 14 -14.35 10.13 14.68
N ASP A 15 -13.55 11.15 14.95
CA ASP A 15 -12.61 11.75 13.98
C ASP A 15 -11.41 10.82 13.62
N THR A 16 -11.41 9.60 14.11
CA THR A 16 -10.37 8.63 13.80
C THR A 16 -10.65 7.99 12.44
N PRO A 17 -9.78 8.17 11.44
CA PRO A 17 -9.94 7.53 10.13
C PRO A 17 -10.13 6.03 10.28
N LYS A 18 -11.19 5.50 9.67
CA LYS A 18 -11.44 4.06 9.67
C LYS A 18 -10.53 3.37 8.67
N LEU A 19 -9.30 3.14 9.07
CA LEU A 19 -8.32 2.39 8.30
C LEU A 19 -8.30 0.94 8.80
N SER A 20 -8.41 0.00 7.88
CA SER A 20 -8.25 -1.42 8.21
C SER A 20 -7.47 -2.14 7.12
N LEU A 21 -6.96 -3.33 7.43
CA LEU A 21 -6.17 -4.12 6.49
C LEU A 21 -6.68 -5.57 6.50
N GLN A 22 -6.83 -6.13 5.32
CA GLN A 22 -7.12 -7.53 5.08
C GLN A 22 -5.90 -8.22 4.51
N TYR A 23 -5.67 -9.47 4.90
CA TYR A 23 -4.65 -10.33 4.34
C TYR A 23 -5.28 -11.67 3.99
N GLU A 24 -5.25 -12.04 2.72
CA GLU A 24 -5.93 -13.21 2.19
C GLU A 24 -5.05 -13.92 1.16
N GLN A 25 -5.07 -15.25 1.21
CA GLN A 25 -4.49 -16.06 0.14
C GLN A 25 -5.46 -16.09 -1.05
N ILE A 26 -4.98 -15.66 -2.23
CA ILE A 26 -5.79 -15.57 -3.44
C ILE A 26 -5.39 -16.59 -4.52
N ALA A 27 -4.18 -17.15 -4.43
CA ALA A 27 -3.71 -18.24 -5.26
C ALA A 27 -2.59 -19.01 -4.52
N THR A 28 -2.10 -20.10 -5.09
CA THR A 28 -0.92 -20.79 -4.56
C THR A 28 0.23 -19.81 -4.41
N ASP A 29 0.81 -19.75 -3.21
CA ASP A 29 1.94 -18.88 -2.87
C ASP A 29 1.70 -17.37 -3.07
N THR A 30 0.46 -16.96 -3.32
CA THR A 30 0.08 -15.57 -3.57
C THR A 30 -0.93 -15.08 -2.57
N HIS A 31 -0.59 -13.98 -1.88
CA HIS A 31 -1.41 -13.33 -0.87
C HIS A 31 -1.62 -11.86 -1.22
N THR A 32 -2.76 -11.31 -0.86
CA THR A 32 -3.03 -9.87 -0.97
C THR A 32 -3.00 -9.21 0.40
N LEU A 33 -2.34 -8.03 0.48
CA LEU A 33 -2.49 -7.08 1.56
C LEU A 33 -3.39 -5.96 1.04
N ARG A 34 -4.63 -5.94 1.47
CA ARG A 34 -5.63 -4.96 1.03
C ARG A 34 -5.83 -3.91 2.10
N SER A 35 -5.42 -2.69 1.82
CA SER A 35 -5.65 -1.52 2.66
C SER A 35 -7.03 -0.96 2.39
N LEU A 36 -7.90 -0.91 3.40
CA LEU A 36 -9.29 -0.45 3.29
C LEU A 36 -9.40 0.97 3.87
N ASP A 37 -9.74 1.92 3.02
CA ASP A 37 -9.88 3.33 3.34
C ASP A 37 -11.36 3.72 3.32
N TRP A 38 -12.04 3.51 4.45
CA TRP A 38 -13.48 3.72 4.57
C TRP A 38 -13.92 5.19 4.53
N ASP A 39 -12.99 6.10 4.86
CA ASP A 39 -13.30 7.53 4.95
C ASP A 39 -12.93 8.30 3.68
N ARG A 40 -12.36 7.65 2.68
CA ARG A 40 -12.05 8.32 1.43
C ARG A 40 -13.32 8.63 0.65
N SER A 41 -13.66 9.91 0.58
CA SER A 41 -14.88 10.38 -0.09
C SER A 41 -14.71 10.65 -1.59
N ARG A 42 -13.46 10.74 -2.07
CA ARG A 42 -13.14 11.01 -3.48
C ARG A 42 -11.90 10.25 -3.92
N PHE A 43 -11.97 9.72 -5.12
CA PHE A 43 -10.80 9.26 -5.87
C PHE A 43 -10.60 10.24 -7.02
N ASP A 44 -9.46 10.94 -7.07
CA ASP A 44 -9.22 12.13 -7.88
C ASP A 44 -10.23 13.26 -7.66
N ILE A 45 -10.23 14.25 -8.57
CA ILE A 45 -11.10 15.43 -8.45
C ILE A 45 -12.55 15.08 -8.83
N GLU A 46 -12.76 14.08 -9.68
CA GLU A 46 -14.02 13.84 -10.37
C GLU A 46 -14.88 12.71 -9.79
N PHE A 47 -14.29 11.74 -9.07
CA PHE A 47 -15.01 10.55 -8.64
C PHE A 47 -15.37 10.58 -7.14
N GLY A 48 -16.66 10.79 -6.84
CA GLY A 48 -17.19 10.62 -5.49
C GLY A 48 -17.27 9.13 -5.12
N LEU A 49 -16.81 8.79 -3.91
CA LEU A 49 -16.86 7.43 -3.37
C LEU A 49 -17.90 7.35 -2.26
N ARG A 50 -18.78 6.34 -2.32
CA ARG A 50 -19.80 6.11 -1.28
C ARG A 50 -19.27 5.31 -0.11
N ASN A 51 -18.38 4.35 -0.37
CA ASN A 51 -17.91 3.34 0.58
C ASN A 51 -16.38 3.32 0.71
N GLY A 52 -15.72 4.45 0.44
CA GLY A 52 -14.27 4.52 0.47
C GLY A 52 -13.60 3.82 -0.72
N THR A 53 -12.35 3.41 -0.55
CA THR A 53 -11.54 2.74 -1.57
C THR A 53 -10.60 1.71 -0.98
N THR A 54 -9.93 0.95 -1.83
CA THR A 54 -8.91 -0.03 -1.42
C THR A 54 -7.61 0.21 -2.17
N TYR A 55 -6.49 -0.05 -1.50
CA TYR A 55 -5.17 -0.11 -2.11
C TYR A 55 -4.62 -1.52 -1.91
N ASN A 56 -4.14 -2.16 -2.96
CA ASN A 56 -3.80 -3.57 -2.94
C ASN A 56 -2.32 -3.78 -3.21
N SER A 57 -1.68 -4.57 -2.36
CA SER A 57 -0.35 -5.12 -2.59
C SER A 57 -0.45 -6.64 -2.67
N PHE A 58 0.47 -7.28 -3.38
CA PHE A 58 0.48 -8.73 -3.52
C PHE A 58 1.83 -9.30 -3.13
N LEU A 59 1.84 -10.26 -2.21
CA LEU A 59 3.02 -10.98 -1.78
C LEU A 59 3.03 -12.35 -2.45
N ILE A 60 4.07 -12.64 -3.23
CA ILE A 60 4.27 -13.90 -3.94
C ILE A 60 5.48 -14.60 -3.35
N LYS A 61 5.26 -15.78 -2.76
CA LYS A 61 6.28 -16.59 -2.08
C LYS A 61 6.70 -17.76 -2.98
N GLY A 62 7.83 -17.66 -3.67
CA GLY A 62 8.41 -18.70 -4.51
C GLY A 62 9.86 -19.00 -4.12
N LYS A 63 10.68 -19.41 -5.07
CA LYS A 63 12.13 -19.51 -4.87
C LYS A 63 12.73 -18.14 -4.52
N LYS A 64 12.15 -17.11 -5.08
CA LYS A 64 12.34 -15.71 -4.76
C LYS A 64 11.02 -15.14 -4.28
N THR A 65 11.08 -14.22 -3.35
CA THR A 65 9.89 -13.55 -2.85
C THR A 65 9.73 -12.20 -3.52
N ALA A 66 8.56 -11.96 -4.10
CA ALA A 66 8.21 -10.70 -4.72
C ALA A 66 7.02 -10.03 -4.00
N LEU A 67 7.14 -8.73 -3.80
CA LEU A 67 6.05 -7.87 -3.41
C LEU A 67 5.65 -7.00 -4.61
N ILE A 68 4.37 -6.96 -4.95
CA ILE A 68 3.86 -6.09 -6.01
C ILE A 68 3.16 -4.92 -5.36
N ASP A 69 3.62 -3.71 -5.63
CA ASP A 69 3.16 -2.44 -5.06
C ASP A 69 3.20 -2.39 -3.52
N THR A 70 2.97 -1.22 -3.01
CA THR A 70 2.83 -0.97 -1.58
C THR A 70 1.45 -0.38 -1.29
N SER A 71 1.37 0.65 -0.45
CA SER A 71 0.11 1.29 -0.10
C SER A 71 0.30 2.78 0.12
N HIS A 72 -0.79 3.50 0.33
CA HIS A 72 -0.77 4.91 0.68
C HIS A 72 -0.13 5.14 2.06
N LEU A 73 0.62 6.22 2.21
CA LEU A 73 1.38 6.56 3.42
C LEU A 73 0.58 6.49 4.73
N LYS A 74 -0.70 6.82 4.71
CA LYS A 74 -1.56 6.76 5.89
C LYS A 74 -1.72 5.35 6.48
N PHE A 75 -1.44 4.30 5.69
CA PHE A 75 -1.47 2.90 6.13
C PHE A 75 -0.13 2.41 6.70
N LYS A 76 0.91 3.24 6.71
CA LYS A 76 2.28 2.83 7.06
C LYS A 76 2.35 1.88 8.25
N ASN A 77 1.77 2.25 9.37
CA ASN A 77 1.92 1.48 10.61
C ASN A 77 1.25 0.11 10.51
N ILE A 78 -0.04 0.07 10.16
CA ILE A 78 -0.81 -1.18 10.12
C ILE A 78 -0.36 -2.08 8.97
N TRP A 79 0.10 -1.50 7.85
CA TRP A 79 0.60 -2.24 6.70
C TRP A 79 1.93 -2.95 7.02
N PHE A 80 2.89 -2.24 7.62
CA PHE A 80 4.17 -2.85 8.02
C PHE A 80 4.02 -3.80 9.21
N GLU A 81 3.11 -3.54 10.12
CA GLU A 81 2.78 -4.48 11.19
C GLU A 81 2.30 -5.80 10.60
N LYS A 82 1.34 -5.74 9.66
CA LYS A 82 0.83 -6.94 9.00
C LYS A 82 1.88 -7.64 8.14
N LEU A 83 2.66 -6.90 7.36
CA LEU A 83 3.73 -7.49 6.55
C LEU A 83 4.73 -8.27 7.40
N ARG A 84 5.14 -7.73 8.56
CA ARG A 84 6.08 -8.39 9.48
C ARG A 84 5.52 -9.64 10.15
N GLN A 85 4.21 -9.74 10.31
CA GLN A 85 3.55 -10.97 10.79
C GLN A 85 3.63 -12.10 9.75
N GLU A 86 3.67 -11.75 8.47
CA GLU A 86 3.61 -12.70 7.35
C GLU A 86 4.98 -13.07 6.78
N ILE A 87 5.92 -12.14 6.83
CA ILE A 87 7.29 -12.32 6.33
C ILE A 87 8.23 -11.30 6.99
N ASN A 88 9.49 -11.69 7.17
CA ASN A 88 10.52 -10.71 7.47
C ASN A 88 10.77 -9.84 6.21
N PRO A 89 10.59 -8.50 6.28
CA PRO A 89 10.78 -7.66 5.10
C PRO A 89 12.14 -7.80 4.41
N THR A 90 13.19 -8.22 5.15
CA THR A 90 14.53 -8.46 4.58
C THR A 90 14.61 -9.70 3.69
N GLU A 91 13.59 -10.57 3.71
CA GLU A 91 13.49 -11.76 2.86
C GLU A 91 12.76 -11.49 1.54
N ILE A 92 12.31 -10.26 1.30
CA ILE A 92 11.71 -9.86 0.04
C ILE A 92 12.82 -9.52 -0.95
N ASP A 93 12.92 -10.32 -2.01
CA ASP A 93 13.95 -10.14 -3.06
C ASP A 93 13.61 -8.99 -4.00
N TYR A 94 12.34 -8.92 -4.42
CA TYR A 94 11.85 -7.97 -5.42
C TYR A 94 10.68 -7.14 -4.93
N LEU A 95 10.71 -5.85 -5.24
CA LEU A 95 9.55 -4.99 -5.21
C LEU A 95 9.18 -4.62 -6.66
N ILE A 96 8.10 -5.18 -7.16
CA ILE A 96 7.58 -4.88 -8.49
C ILE A 96 6.64 -3.68 -8.36
N VAL A 97 6.94 -2.61 -9.09
CA VAL A 97 6.13 -1.38 -9.06
C VAL A 97 5.32 -1.28 -10.35
N SER A 98 4.02 -1.49 -10.24
CA SER A 98 3.09 -1.41 -11.36
C SER A 98 2.72 0.03 -11.70
N HIS A 99 2.68 0.90 -10.68
CA HIS A 99 2.31 2.30 -10.79
C HIS A 99 3.03 3.16 -9.74
N THR A 100 3.32 4.42 -10.07
CA THR A 100 4.10 5.32 -9.20
C THR A 100 3.23 6.31 -8.42
N GLU A 101 1.91 6.22 -8.50
CA GLU A 101 1.02 7.04 -7.68
C GLU A 101 1.13 6.70 -6.18
N PRO A 102 0.82 7.66 -5.27
CA PRO A 102 1.05 7.51 -3.84
C PRO A 102 0.34 6.32 -3.19
N ASP A 103 -0.73 5.82 -3.76
CA ASP A 103 -1.48 4.65 -3.28
C ASP A 103 -0.81 3.31 -3.64
N HIS A 104 0.12 3.31 -4.59
CA HIS A 104 0.98 2.18 -4.97
C HIS A 104 2.41 2.33 -4.42
N SER A 105 2.95 3.55 -4.43
CA SER A 105 4.37 3.82 -4.13
C SER A 105 4.64 4.42 -2.75
N GLY A 106 3.60 4.80 -2.01
CA GLY A 106 3.73 5.64 -0.80
C GLY A 106 4.55 5.03 0.34
N LEU A 107 4.77 3.70 0.34
CA LEU A 107 5.56 3.03 1.37
C LEU A 107 6.90 2.50 0.87
N ILE A 108 7.25 2.70 -0.40
CA ILE A 108 8.48 2.16 -1.00
C ILE A 108 9.72 2.63 -0.25
N LYS A 109 9.83 3.94 0.03
CA LYS A 109 10.96 4.49 0.78
C LYS A 109 11.21 3.76 2.11
N TYR A 110 10.15 3.54 2.87
CA TYR A 110 10.23 2.87 4.17
C TYR A 110 10.57 1.38 4.06
N LEU A 111 10.16 0.74 2.97
CA LEU A 111 10.53 -0.65 2.69
C LEU A 111 12.02 -0.76 2.33
N ILE A 112 12.56 0.18 1.55
CA ILE A 112 14.01 0.28 1.27
C ILE A 112 14.80 0.51 2.56
N ASP A 113 14.32 1.38 3.46
CA ASP A 113 14.97 1.63 4.75
C ASP A 113 15.07 0.34 5.61
N LEU A 114 14.08 -0.55 5.52
CA LEU A 114 14.06 -1.85 6.20
C LEU A 114 14.87 -2.92 5.46
N ASN A 115 14.86 -2.89 4.14
CA ASN A 115 15.56 -3.84 3.27
C ASN A 115 16.35 -3.11 2.16
N PRO A 116 17.56 -2.63 2.47
CA PRO A 116 18.39 -1.94 1.46
C PRO A 116 18.83 -2.83 0.29
N ASN A 117 18.63 -4.14 0.40
CA ASN A 117 19.00 -5.11 -0.61
C ASN A 117 17.88 -5.45 -1.59
N ILE A 118 16.64 -5.02 -1.30
CA ILE A 118 15.50 -5.24 -2.19
C ILE A 118 15.77 -4.64 -3.58
N GLU A 119 15.46 -5.40 -4.63
CA GLU A 119 15.58 -4.91 -6.00
C GLU A 119 14.23 -4.39 -6.48
N ILE A 120 14.16 -3.11 -6.84
CA ILE A 120 12.96 -2.50 -7.41
C ILE A 120 12.89 -2.83 -8.89
N VAL A 121 11.80 -3.49 -9.29
CA VAL A 121 11.54 -3.88 -10.67
C VAL A 121 10.39 -3.04 -11.22
N ALA A 122 10.67 -2.26 -12.25
CA ALA A 122 9.67 -1.36 -12.85
C ALA A 122 10.02 -0.99 -14.29
N SER A 123 9.16 -0.26 -14.97
CA SER A 123 9.52 0.35 -16.25
C SER A 123 10.62 1.41 -16.06
N LYS A 124 11.41 1.67 -17.11
CA LYS A 124 12.46 2.70 -17.05
C LYS A 124 11.93 4.08 -16.63
N VAL A 125 10.72 4.43 -17.05
CA VAL A 125 10.08 5.70 -16.71
C VAL A 125 9.68 5.71 -15.23
N ALA A 126 9.11 4.61 -14.73
CA ALA A 126 8.74 4.49 -13.32
C ALA A 126 9.96 4.59 -12.39
N ILE A 127 11.09 3.94 -12.75
CA ILE A 127 12.34 4.06 -11.98
C ILE A 127 12.76 5.53 -11.85
N LYS A 128 12.74 6.29 -12.94
CA LYS A 128 13.09 7.71 -12.91
C LYS A 128 12.16 8.52 -11.99
N PHE A 129 10.85 8.26 -12.02
CA PHE A 129 9.94 8.92 -11.08
C PHE A 129 10.21 8.52 -9.63
N LEU A 130 10.55 7.27 -9.37
CA LEU A 130 10.91 6.80 -8.02
C LEU A 130 12.22 7.44 -7.52
N GLU A 131 13.21 7.65 -8.36
CA GLU A 131 14.45 8.38 -8.02
C GLU A 131 14.12 9.81 -7.55
N ASP A 132 13.26 10.50 -8.28
CA ASP A 132 12.79 11.84 -7.94
C ASP A 132 11.90 11.87 -6.67
N GLN A 133 11.22 10.77 -6.35
CA GLN A 133 10.29 10.66 -5.22
C GLN A 133 10.96 10.23 -3.91
N ILE A 134 11.90 9.31 -4.00
CA ILE A 134 12.50 8.63 -2.85
C ILE A 134 13.70 9.40 -2.30
N HIS A 135 14.45 10.10 -3.14
CA HIS A 135 15.64 10.91 -2.80
C HIS A 135 16.73 10.14 -2.03
N GLN A 136 16.87 8.84 -2.28
CA GLN A 136 17.96 7.99 -1.77
C GLN A 136 18.31 6.90 -2.78
N PRO A 137 19.55 6.38 -2.78
CA PRO A 137 19.95 5.29 -3.65
C PRO A 137 19.15 4.02 -3.36
N PHE A 138 18.81 3.28 -4.40
CA PHE A 138 18.21 1.96 -4.31
C PHE A 138 18.63 1.07 -5.50
N LYS A 139 18.56 -0.24 -5.32
CA LYS A 139 18.78 -1.19 -6.41
C LYS A 139 17.57 -1.23 -7.32
N SER A 140 17.76 -1.17 -8.62
CA SER A 140 16.66 -1.21 -9.57
C SER A 140 16.99 -2.01 -10.82
N ARG A 141 15.95 -2.60 -11.41
CA ARG A 141 15.96 -3.27 -12.70
C ARG A 141 14.85 -2.72 -13.58
N ALA A 142 15.24 -2.14 -14.72
CA ALA A 142 14.25 -1.73 -15.71
C ALA A 142 13.80 -2.94 -16.53
N VAL A 143 12.49 -3.13 -16.66
CA VAL A 143 11.90 -4.22 -17.45
C VAL A 143 10.92 -3.67 -18.49
N LYS A 144 10.67 -4.48 -19.52
CA LYS A 144 9.63 -4.25 -20.53
C LYS A 144 8.56 -5.33 -20.41
N SER A 145 7.40 -5.08 -21.02
CA SER A 145 6.32 -6.07 -21.08
C SER A 145 6.81 -7.38 -21.74
N GLY A 146 6.54 -8.52 -21.09
CA GLY A 146 6.92 -9.85 -21.55
C GLY A 146 8.33 -10.31 -21.14
N GLU A 147 9.05 -9.54 -20.32
CA GLU A 147 10.32 -10.00 -19.75
C GLU A 147 10.06 -10.81 -18.48
N ASP A 148 10.76 -11.96 -18.37
CA ASP A 148 10.70 -12.81 -17.19
C ASP A 148 11.72 -12.37 -16.14
N LEU A 149 11.35 -12.50 -14.86
CA LEU A 149 12.26 -12.36 -13.73
C LEU A 149 12.79 -13.76 -13.34
N ASN A 150 14.04 -14.03 -13.61
CA ASN A 150 14.75 -15.26 -13.24
C ASN A 150 15.58 -15.06 -11.98
#